data_363abd5411f839ae9a83d800bc3b70e9
#
_entry.id   363abd5411f839ae9a83d800bc3b70e9
#
_cell.length_a   1.000
_cell.length_b   1.000
_cell.length_c   1.000
_cell.angle_alpha   90.00
_cell.angle_beta   90.00
_cell.angle_gamma   90.00
#
_symmetry.space_group_name_H-M   'P 1'
#
loop_
_entity.id
_entity.type
_entity.pdbx_description
1 polymer ?
#
loop_
_entity_poly.entity_id
_entity_poly.type
_entity_poly.pdbx_seq_one_letter_code
_entity_poly.pdbx_strand_id
1 'polypeptide(L)'
;MLKKFSEREFLADRGILYIAFGNSFTKEAIMSYKSLRRYMKDVPVCFMTDSLSRLDGIEDKNLVKAEITPSHIRSKVDYVYLTPFKKTVYLDSDTIIARDISDIFDSLSRFDVALTHDYARKREKYAKLIPEYAEIPYSFSEVNGGVFGYVANDRTEEFLMLWKKYFYQYFRQTNGWDQVSLRISLWKSNVSLYHMPFEYNIRSKANREKQDRFKHEFGEQHMAPRIYHMHYDPEVHRGIFKIDDLDELEKLIIKQSVWY
;
A
#
# COMPACT_ATOMS: atom_id res chain seq x y z
N MET A 1 -17.17 9.23 -19.15
CA MET A 1 -17.52 8.49 -17.93
C MET A 1 -16.56 7.31 -17.81
N LEU A 2 -15.96 7.05 -16.64
CA LEU A 2 -15.08 5.87 -16.47
C LEU A 2 -15.93 4.61 -16.54
N LYS A 3 -15.46 3.58 -17.28
CA LYS A 3 -16.13 2.28 -17.34
C LYS A 3 -16.14 1.62 -15.96
N LYS A 4 -17.23 0.97 -15.59
CA LYS A 4 -17.33 0.14 -14.37
C LYS A 4 -16.35 -1.04 -14.44
N PHE A 5 -15.97 -1.61 -13.31
CA PHE A 5 -15.12 -2.80 -13.29
C PHE A 5 -15.71 -3.98 -14.05
N SER A 6 -17.04 -4.14 -13.98
CA SER A 6 -17.78 -5.18 -14.73
C SER A 6 -17.74 -5.01 -16.26
N GLU A 7 -17.41 -3.80 -16.76
CA GLU A 7 -17.35 -3.45 -18.18
C GLU A 7 -15.92 -3.39 -18.73
N ARG A 8 -14.91 -3.68 -17.89
CA ARG A 8 -13.50 -3.56 -18.27
C ARG A 8 -12.91 -4.89 -18.70
N GLU A 9 -12.09 -4.83 -19.72
CA GLU A 9 -11.10 -5.86 -20.01
C GLU A 9 -9.84 -5.57 -19.17
N PHE A 10 -9.35 -6.58 -18.48
CA PHE A 10 -8.15 -6.51 -17.69
C PHE A 10 -6.96 -7.09 -18.45
N LEU A 11 -5.82 -6.45 -18.32
CA LEU A 11 -4.58 -6.88 -18.96
C LEU A 11 -4.09 -8.23 -18.42
N ALA A 12 -4.31 -8.48 -17.12
CA ALA A 12 -3.98 -9.73 -16.46
C ALA A 12 -4.91 -10.00 -15.28
N ASP A 13 -4.99 -11.28 -14.86
CA ASP A 13 -5.78 -11.69 -13.69
C ASP A 13 -5.23 -11.07 -12.39
N ARG A 14 -3.91 -10.91 -12.28
CA ARG A 14 -3.26 -10.37 -11.08
C ARG A 14 -2.07 -9.48 -11.43
N GLY A 15 -1.81 -8.49 -10.59
CA GLY A 15 -0.66 -7.61 -10.75
C GLY A 15 -0.43 -6.63 -9.61
N ILE A 16 0.72 -6.00 -9.62
CA ILE A 16 1.14 -5.00 -8.65
C ILE A 16 0.94 -3.61 -9.24
N LEU A 17 0.45 -2.67 -8.43
CA LEU A 17 0.22 -1.29 -8.83
C LEU A 17 1.08 -0.34 -7.99
N TYR A 18 1.88 0.48 -8.66
CA TYR A 18 2.54 1.65 -8.09
C TYR A 18 1.92 2.93 -8.64
N ILE A 19 1.72 3.90 -7.76
CA ILE A 19 1.29 5.26 -8.13
C ILE A 19 2.27 6.22 -7.45
N ALA A 20 3.23 6.73 -8.22
CA ALA A 20 4.29 7.59 -7.71
C ALA A 20 4.62 8.70 -8.69
N PHE A 21 4.78 9.91 -8.21
CA PHE A 21 5.00 11.11 -9.01
C PHE A 21 6.04 12.03 -8.38
N GLY A 22 6.60 12.93 -9.19
CA GLY A 22 7.75 13.71 -8.81
C GLY A 22 9.00 12.85 -8.63
N ASN A 23 10.16 13.46 -8.52
CA ASN A 23 11.45 12.75 -8.48
C ASN A 23 11.58 11.85 -7.25
N SER A 24 11.18 12.33 -6.09
CA SER A 24 11.37 11.62 -4.81
C SER A 24 10.54 10.35 -4.74
N PHE A 25 9.22 10.46 -4.89
CA PHE A 25 8.33 9.31 -4.79
C PHE A 25 8.55 8.28 -5.90
N THR A 26 8.90 8.75 -7.12
CA THR A 26 9.23 7.83 -8.22
C THR A 26 10.53 7.08 -7.94
N LYS A 27 11.56 7.74 -7.38
CA LYS A 27 12.80 7.06 -6.96
C LYS A 27 12.54 6.00 -5.89
N GLU A 28 11.75 6.33 -4.87
CA GLU A 28 11.34 5.37 -3.84
C GLU A 28 10.61 4.16 -4.45
N ALA A 29 9.61 4.41 -5.31
CA ALA A 29 8.83 3.36 -5.93
C ALA A 29 9.69 2.47 -6.87
N ILE A 30 10.71 3.02 -7.52
CA ILE A 30 11.68 2.23 -8.29
C ILE A 30 12.49 1.30 -7.36
N MET A 31 12.87 1.76 -6.18
CA MET A 31 13.55 0.91 -5.19
C MET A 31 12.62 -0.20 -4.68
N SER A 32 11.37 0.14 -4.38
CA SER A 32 10.34 -0.85 -4.04
C SER A 32 10.15 -1.89 -5.16
N TYR A 33 10.01 -1.44 -6.39
CA TYR A 33 9.91 -2.30 -7.57
C TYR A 33 11.14 -3.20 -7.75
N LYS A 34 12.38 -2.69 -7.59
CA LYS A 34 13.60 -3.50 -7.64
C LYS A 34 13.59 -4.58 -6.56
N SER A 35 13.16 -4.25 -5.33
CA SER A 35 13.03 -5.23 -4.25
C SER A 35 11.98 -6.30 -4.56
N LEU A 36 10.83 -5.90 -5.14
CA LEU A 36 9.80 -6.82 -5.61
C LEU A 36 10.34 -7.84 -6.62
N ARG A 37 11.12 -7.38 -7.60
CA ARG A 37 11.67 -8.23 -8.67
C ARG A 37 12.66 -9.30 -8.17
N ARG A 38 13.22 -9.17 -6.98
CA ARG A 38 14.03 -10.24 -6.36
C ARG A 38 13.20 -11.48 -6.05
N TYR A 39 11.94 -11.32 -5.69
CA TYR A 39 11.07 -12.40 -5.23
C TYR A 39 9.95 -12.75 -6.23
N MET A 40 9.49 -11.79 -7.01
CA MET A 40 8.37 -11.92 -7.94
C MET A 40 8.77 -11.47 -9.35
N LYS A 41 9.56 -12.30 -10.02
CA LYS A 41 10.20 -11.94 -11.31
C LYS A 41 9.19 -11.69 -12.44
N ASP A 42 8.10 -12.47 -12.49
CA ASP A 42 7.18 -12.50 -13.63
C ASP A 42 5.81 -11.88 -13.35
N VAL A 43 5.57 -11.37 -12.12
CA VAL A 43 4.29 -10.73 -11.82
C VAL A 43 4.13 -9.45 -12.66
N PRO A 44 2.99 -9.24 -13.34
CA PRO A 44 2.71 -7.99 -14.03
C PRO A 44 2.72 -6.79 -13.05
N VAL A 45 3.35 -5.70 -13.46
CA VAL A 45 3.41 -4.45 -12.68
C VAL A 45 2.86 -3.31 -13.53
N CYS A 46 1.99 -2.50 -12.96
CA CYS A 46 1.62 -1.21 -13.53
C CYS A 46 2.25 -0.09 -12.71
N PHE A 47 2.94 0.81 -13.38
CA PHE A 47 3.55 1.97 -12.77
C PHE A 47 2.91 3.24 -13.33
N MET A 48 2.14 3.95 -12.49
CA MET A 48 1.51 5.22 -12.84
C MET A 48 2.36 6.37 -12.31
N THR A 49 2.76 7.28 -13.21
CA THR A 49 3.63 8.42 -12.88
C THR A 49 3.24 9.68 -13.65
N ASP A 50 3.70 10.82 -13.20
CA ASP A 50 3.48 12.13 -13.86
C ASP A 50 4.41 12.37 -15.05
N SER A 51 5.40 11.50 -15.28
CA SER A 51 6.28 11.55 -16.45
C SER A 51 6.90 10.19 -16.70
N LEU A 52 6.67 9.62 -17.87
CA LEU A 52 7.19 8.32 -18.27
C LEU A 52 8.73 8.31 -18.37
N SER A 53 9.36 9.45 -18.65
CA SER A 53 10.83 9.55 -18.69
C SER A 53 11.50 9.24 -17.35
N ARG A 54 10.76 9.31 -16.24
CA ARG A 54 11.29 8.91 -14.92
C ARG A 54 11.52 7.40 -14.80
N LEU A 55 10.94 6.63 -15.72
CA LEU A 55 11.05 5.17 -15.81
C LEU A 55 11.95 4.73 -16.95
N ASP A 56 12.72 5.66 -17.54
CA ASP A 56 13.69 5.32 -18.58
C ASP A 56 14.78 4.40 -18.01
N GLY A 57 15.28 3.48 -18.84
CA GLY A 57 16.25 2.46 -18.43
C GLY A 57 15.68 1.28 -17.65
N ILE A 58 14.36 1.27 -17.34
CA ILE A 58 13.70 0.07 -16.81
C ILE A 58 13.16 -0.74 -17.98
N GLU A 59 13.88 -1.82 -18.31
CA GLU A 59 13.51 -2.78 -19.34
C GLU A 59 12.92 -4.03 -18.68
N ASP A 60 11.59 -4.13 -18.69
CA ASP A 60 10.85 -5.26 -18.15
C ASP A 60 9.59 -5.48 -18.98
N LYS A 61 9.49 -6.66 -19.62
CA LYS A 61 8.32 -7.03 -20.45
C LYS A 61 7.01 -7.10 -19.67
N ASN A 62 7.09 -7.27 -18.36
CA ASN A 62 5.94 -7.35 -17.46
C ASN A 62 5.60 -5.98 -16.82
N LEU A 63 6.24 -4.90 -17.25
CA LEU A 63 5.99 -3.55 -16.74
C LEU A 63 5.11 -2.75 -17.70
N VAL A 64 3.96 -2.35 -17.24
CA VAL A 64 3.07 -1.38 -17.89
C VAL A 64 3.32 0.00 -17.31
N LYS A 65 3.63 0.96 -18.16
CA LYS A 65 3.87 2.37 -17.78
C LYS A 65 2.66 3.20 -18.18
N ALA A 66 2.10 3.98 -17.25
CA ALA A 66 0.97 4.87 -17.49
C ALA A 66 1.24 6.27 -16.96
N GLU A 67 0.88 7.28 -17.75
CA GLU A 67 1.01 8.68 -17.34
C GLU A 67 -0.26 9.17 -16.65
N ILE A 68 -0.09 9.92 -15.54
CA ILE A 68 -1.17 10.48 -14.75
C ILE A 68 -0.90 11.95 -14.46
N THR A 69 -1.96 12.69 -14.10
CA THR A 69 -1.85 14.08 -13.67
C THR A 69 -2.27 14.20 -12.20
N PRO A 70 -1.33 14.02 -11.25
CA PRO A 70 -1.64 14.06 -9.83
C PRO A 70 -2.01 15.50 -9.42
N SER A 71 -3.05 15.62 -8.60
CA SER A 71 -3.55 16.90 -8.08
C SER A 71 -3.13 17.18 -6.63
N HIS A 72 -2.71 16.15 -5.90
CA HIS A 72 -2.27 16.24 -4.50
C HIS A 72 -1.44 15.03 -4.11
N ILE A 73 -0.75 15.11 -2.96
CA ILE A 73 0.18 14.07 -2.47
C ILE A 73 -0.47 12.69 -2.25
N ARG A 74 -1.79 12.61 -2.03
CA ARG A 74 -2.54 11.36 -1.85
C ARG A 74 -3.33 10.96 -3.10
N SER A 75 -2.81 11.27 -4.29
CA SER A 75 -3.47 10.97 -5.58
C SER A 75 -3.77 9.48 -5.80
N LYS A 76 -3.21 8.57 -5.00
CA LYS A 76 -3.64 7.17 -5.03
C LYS A 76 -5.15 7.00 -4.90
N VAL A 77 -5.82 7.84 -4.11
CA VAL A 77 -7.29 7.84 -3.95
C VAL A 77 -8.02 8.05 -5.27
N ASP A 78 -7.40 8.77 -6.21
CA ASP A 78 -7.95 9.02 -7.54
C ASP A 78 -7.64 7.92 -8.55
N TYR A 79 -6.50 7.26 -8.41
CA TYR A 79 -5.92 6.43 -9.46
C TYR A 79 -5.95 4.92 -9.20
N VAL A 80 -6.10 4.44 -7.94
CA VAL A 80 -6.17 2.98 -7.66
C VAL A 80 -7.31 2.30 -8.42
N TYR A 81 -8.40 3.02 -8.71
CA TYR A 81 -9.51 2.56 -9.53
C TYR A 81 -9.11 2.26 -10.98
N LEU A 82 -8.01 2.84 -11.49
CA LEU A 82 -7.56 2.67 -12.87
C LEU A 82 -6.65 1.46 -13.08
N THR A 83 -6.54 0.58 -12.10
CA THR A 83 -5.75 -0.64 -12.23
C THR A 83 -6.07 -1.40 -13.53
N PRO A 84 -5.06 -1.94 -14.23
CA PRO A 84 -5.28 -2.81 -15.38
C PRO A 84 -5.42 -4.30 -15.01
N PHE A 85 -5.52 -4.64 -13.71
CA PHE A 85 -5.54 -6.01 -13.22
C PHE A 85 -6.84 -6.37 -12.54
N LYS A 86 -7.27 -7.64 -12.66
CA LYS A 86 -8.47 -8.15 -11.99
C LYS A 86 -8.27 -8.23 -10.47
N LYS A 87 -7.12 -8.73 -10.02
CA LYS A 87 -6.66 -8.72 -8.65
C LYS A 87 -5.43 -7.83 -8.55
N THR A 88 -5.48 -6.82 -7.73
CA THR A 88 -4.41 -5.82 -7.61
C THR A 88 -3.85 -5.80 -6.21
N VAL A 89 -2.53 -5.75 -6.09
CA VAL A 89 -1.85 -5.31 -4.86
C VAL A 89 -1.23 -3.96 -5.14
N TYR A 90 -1.78 -2.93 -4.51
CA TYR A 90 -1.20 -1.59 -4.49
C TYR A 90 -0.11 -1.50 -3.42
N LEU A 91 1.00 -0.87 -3.75
CA LEU A 91 2.13 -0.61 -2.86
C LEU A 91 2.47 0.89 -2.86
N ASP A 92 2.56 1.48 -1.66
CA ASP A 92 3.11 2.84 -1.52
C ASP A 92 4.58 2.86 -1.96
N SER A 93 5.07 4.02 -2.39
CA SER A 93 6.42 4.21 -2.94
C SER A 93 7.53 3.82 -1.96
N ASP A 94 7.31 4.05 -0.68
CA ASP A 94 8.26 3.84 0.41
C ASP A 94 8.18 2.42 1.03
N THR A 95 7.75 1.44 0.25
CA THR A 95 7.76 0.01 0.64
C THR A 95 9.02 -0.70 0.15
N ILE A 96 9.50 -1.69 0.90
CA ILE A 96 10.58 -2.60 0.48
C ILE A 96 10.10 -4.04 0.67
N ILE A 97 10.12 -4.80 -0.41
CA ILE A 97 9.67 -6.17 -0.42
C ILE A 97 10.81 -7.07 0.06
N ALA A 98 10.59 -7.80 1.14
CA ALA A 98 11.58 -8.65 1.78
C ALA A 98 11.38 -10.15 1.51
N ARG A 99 10.22 -10.55 0.99
CA ARG A 99 9.88 -11.94 0.62
C ARG A 99 8.80 -11.95 -0.45
N ASP A 100 8.50 -13.13 -1.00
CA ASP A 100 7.35 -13.34 -1.88
C ASP A 100 6.03 -12.96 -1.16
N ILE A 101 5.18 -12.20 -1.85
CA ILE A 101 3.88 -11.73 -1.38
C ILE A 101 2.73 -12.20 -2.28
N SER A 102 2.97 -13.20 -3.11
CA SER A 102 1.97 -13.71 -4.06
C SER A 102 0.75 -14.31 -3.39
N ASP A 103 0.87 -14.77 -2.15
CA ASP A 103 -0.21 -15.30 -1.32
C ASP A 103 -1.30 -14.26 -0.95
N ILE A 104 -1.02 -12.95 -1.12
CA ILE A 104 -2.06 -11.91 -1.06
C ILE A 104 -3.12 -12.17 -2.14
N PHE A 105 -2.72 -12.59 -3.34
CA PHE A 105 -3.66 -12.90 -4.42
C PHE A 105 -4.54 -14.12 -4.11
N ASP A 106 -4.04 -15.08 -3.34
CA ASP A 106 -4.81 -16.24 -2.89
C ASP A 106 -5.90 -15.79 -1.89
N SER A 107 -5.56 -14.89 -0.98
CA SER A 107 -6.53 -14.26 -0.07
C SER A 107 -7.61 -13.49 -0.83
N LEU A 108 -7.24 -12.79 -1.92
CA LEU A 108 -8.16 -12.09 -2.81
C LEU A 108 -9.05 -13.03 -3.65
N SER A 109 -8.85 -14.32 -3.60
CA SER A 109 -9.79 -15.29 -4.17
C SER A 109 -11.00 -15.55 -3.26
N ARG A 110 -10.96 -15.08 -2.01
CA ARG A 110 -12.03 -15.24 -1.01
C ARG A 110 -12.59 -13.91 -0.50
N PHE A 111 -11.79 -12.85 -0.51
CA PHE A 111 -12.13 -11.53 0.02
C PHE A 111 -12.03 -10.48 -1.07
N ASP A 112 -12.83 -9.44 -0.96
CA ASP A 112 -12.80 -8.33 -1.91
C ASP A 112 -11.60 -7.42 -1.70
N VAL A 113 -11.21 -7.24 -0.43
CA VAL A 113 -10.16 -6.31 0.00
C VAL A 113 -9.28 -6.95 1.08
N ALA A 114 -7.98 -6.74 0.99
CA ALA A 114 -6.98 -7.17 1.96
C ALA A 114 -6.10 -6.00 2.40
N LEU A 115 -6.06 -5.72 3.71
CA LEU A 115 -5.31 -4.61 4.33
C LEU A 115 -4.75 -5.07 5.68
N THR A 116 -3.69 -4.41 6.15
CA THR A 116 -3.19 -4.61 7.51
C THR A 116 -3.80 -3.60 8.48
N HIS A 117 -3.92 -3.97 9.75
CA HIS A 117 -4.26 -3.01 10.79
C HIS A 117 -3.23 -1.89 10.89
N ASP A 118 -3.73 -0.67 11.14
CA ASP A 118 -2.88 0.39 11.68
C ASP A 118 -2.62 0.13 13.17
N TYR A 119 -1.53 0.68 13.72
CA TYR A 119 -1.29 0.60 15.16
C TYR A 119 -2.26 1.49 15.96
N ALA A 120 -2.78 2.56 15.37
CA ALA A 120 -3.92 3.31 15.92
C ALA A 120 -5.22 2.58 15.62
N ARG A 121 -6.09 2.43 16.61
CA ARG A 121 -7.39 1.77 16.45
C ARG A 121 -8.50 2.73 16.08
N LYS A 122 -8.54 3.86 16.74
CA LYS A 122 -9.47 4.97 16.51
C LYS A 122 -8.83 6.24 17.04
N ARG A 123 -8.80 7.30 16.26
CA ARG A 123 -8.16 8.57 16.65
C ARG A 123 -9.21 9.53 17.17
N GLU A 124 -9.15 9.85 18.46
CA GLU A 124 -10.09 10.72 19.12
C GLU A 124 -10.21 12.11 18.47
N LYS A 125 -9.08 12.65 17.99
CA LYS A 125 -9.07 13.91 17.24
C LYS A 125 -10.08 13.93 16.09
N TYR A 126 -10.13 12.87 15.29
CA TYR A 126 -11.05 12.80 14.14
C TYR A 126 -12.45 12.39 14.54
N ALA A 127 -12.63 11.63 15.60
CA ALA A 127 -13.96 11.33 16.17
C ALA A 127 -14.66 12.59 16.65
N LYS A 128 -13.92 13.61 17.12
CA LYS A 128 -14.49 14.90 17.52
C LYS A 128 -14.87 15.80 16.35
N LEU A 129 -14.29 15.59 15.17
CA LEU A 129 -14.45 16.47 14.02
C LEU A 129 -15.32 15.91 12.91
N ILE A 130 -15.50 14.59 12.84
CA ILE A 130 -16.11 13.89 11.71
C ILE A 130 -17.15 12.91 12.27
N PRO A 131 -18.47 13.21 12.15
CA PRO A 131 -19.53 12.38 12.69
C PRO A 131 -19.48 10.93 12.20
N GLU A 132 -19.31 10.71 10.89
CA GLU A 132 -19.27 9.35 10.31
C GLU A 132 -18.08 8.54 10.84
N TYR A 133 -16.96 9.19 11.16
CA TYR A 133 -15.83 8.51 11.79
C TYR A 133 -16.10 8.20 13.26
N ALA A 134 -16.82 9.10 13.96
CA ALA A 134 -17.19 8.93 15.36
C ALA A 134 -18.13 7.73 15.58
N GLU A 135 -19.08 7.51 14.66
CA GLU A 135 -20.03 6.40 14.69
C GLU A 135 -19.38 5.02 14.60
N ILE A 136 -18.20 4.93 13.97
CA ILE A 136 -17.52 3.65 13.78
C ILE A 136 -17.00 3.13 15.13
N PRO A 137 -17.37 1.90 15.54
CA PRO A 137 -16.94 1.35 16.83
C PRO A 137 -15.42 1.18 16.91
N TYR A 138 -14.86 1.24 18.13
CA TYR A 138 -13.43 1.07 18.36
C TYR A 138 -12.91 -0.29 17.86
N SER A 139 -13.73 -1.34 17.94
CA SER A 139 -13.40 -2.69 17.47
C SER A 139 -13.20 -2.80 15.96
N PHE A 140 -13.79 -1.88 15.17
CA PHE A 140 -13.46 -1.74 13.76
C PHE A 140 -12.23 -0.84 13.62
N SER A 141 -11.06 -1.43 13.72
CA SER A 141 -9.78 -0.72 13.76
C SER A 141 -9.47 0.04 12.47
N GLU A 142 -8.67 1.09 12.58
CA GLU A 142 -8.03 1.67 11.40
C GLU A 142 -7.16 0.63 10.69
N VAL A 143 -7.10 0.75 9.38
CA VAL A 143 -6.20 -0.02 8.51
C VAL A 143 -5.23 0.92 7.82
N ASN A 144 -4.12 0.40 7.32
CA ASN A 144 -3.16 1.20 6.58
C ASN A 144 -3.28 0.95 5.07
N GLY A 145 -3.46 2.00 4.30
CA GLY A 145 -3.63 1.95 2.84
C GLY A 145 -2.33 1.94 2.03
N GLY A 146 -1.18 1.70 2.66
CA GLY A 146 0.11 1.65 1.94
C GLY A 146 0.46 0.28 1.35
N VAL A 147 -0.17 -0.77 1.87
CA VAL A 147 -0.22 -2.10 1.26
C VAL A 147 -1.69 -2.51 1.19
N PHE A 148 -2.22 -2.59 -0.02
CA PHE A 148 -3.65 -2.70 -0.25
C PHE A 148 -3.95 -3.68 -1.38
N GLY A 149 -4.46 -4.87 -1.02
CA GLY A 149 -4.96 -5.85 -1.97
C GLY A 149 -6.44 -5.66 -2.26
N TYR A 150 -6.87 -5.78 -3.52
CA TYR A 150 -8.30 -5.71 -3.88
C TYR A 150 -8.62 -6.45 -5.19
N VAL A 151 -9.88 -6.87 -5.30
CA VAL A 151 -10.45 -7.47 -6.51
C VAL A 151 -11.29 -6.44 -7.24
N ALA A 152 -11.12 -6.29 -8.54
CA ALA A 152 -11.94 -5.41 -9.36
C ALA A 152 -13.35 -6.04 -9.57
N ASN A 153 -14.28 -5.72 -8.68
CA ASN A 153 -15.68 -6.10 -8.72
C ASN A 153 -16.58 -4.93 -8.26
N ASP A 154 -17.90 -5.09 -8.37
CA ASP A 154 -18.86 -4.01 -8.09
C ASP A 154 -18.78 -3.54 -6.63
N ARG A 155 -18.55 -4.42 -5.65
CA ARG A 155 -18.42 -4.05 -4.22
C ARG A 155 -17.16 -3.22 -3.98
N THR A 156 -16.04 -3.63 -4.57
CA THR A 156 -14.78 -2.86 -4.47
C THR A 156 -14.90 -1.53 -5.21
N GLU A 157 -15.60 -1.49 -6.34
CA GLU A 157 -15.88 -0.23 -7.04
C GLU A 157 -16.62 0.75 -6.14
N GLU A 158 -17.72 0.31 -5.51
CA GLU A 158 -18.48 1.12 -4.54
C GLU A 158 -17.57 1.63 -3.43
N PHE A 159 -16.78 0.74 -2.83
CA PHE A 159 -15.82 1.10 -1.78
C PHE A 159 -14.81 2.17 -2.23
N LEU A 160 -14.18 2.02 -3.39
CA LEU A 160 -13.21 2.98 -3.91
C LEU A 160 -13.84 4.34 -4.24
N MET A 161 -15.07 4.34 -4.74
CA MET A 161 -15.83 5.58 -4.96
C MET A 161 -16.20 6.27 -3.64
N LEU A 162 -16.58 5.51 -2.62
CA LEU A 162 -16.80 6.04 -1.27
C LEU A 162 -15.51 6.59 -0.65
N TRP A 163 -14.37 5.90 -0.85
CA TRP A 163 -13.07 6.39 -0.36
C TRP A 163 -12.72 7.74 -0.97
N LYS A 164 -12.85 7.87 -2.27
CA LYS A 164 -12.65 9.14 -2.98
C LYS A 164 -13.62 10.21 -2.50
N LYS A 165 -14.93 9.90 -2.39
CA LYS A 165 -15.96 10.83 -1.89
C LYS A 165 -15.61 11.36 -0.50
N TYR A 166 -15.36 10.50 0.46
CA TYR A 166 -15.06 10.91 1.83
C TYR A 166 -13.69 11.57 1.98
N PHE A 167 -12.71 11.23 1.14
CA PHE A 167 -11.43 11.91 1.10
C PHE A 167 -11.61 13.39 0.75
N TYR A 168 -12.32 13.71 -0.31
CA TYR A 168 -12.57 15.10 -0.69
C TYR A 168 -13.54 15.83 0.25
N GLN A 169 -14.55 15.13 0.76
CA GLN A 169 -15.49 15.68 1.73
C GLN A 169 -14.79 16.17 3.00
N TYR A 170 -13.81 15.41 3.48
CA TYR A 170 -13.10 15.70 4.73
C TYR A 170 -11.65 16.15 4.53
N PHE A 171 -11.29 16.56 3.31
CA PHE A 171 -9.93 16.98 2.97
C PHE A 171 -9.35 18.02 3.93
N ARG A 172 -10.13 19.06 4.24
CA ARG A 172 -9.70 20.14 5.14
C ARG A 172 -9.54 19.67 6.58
N GLN A 173 -10.51 18.91 7.10
CA GLN A 173 -10.49 18.39 8.48
C GLN A 173 -9.35 17.41 8.72
N THR A 174 -8.95 16.66 7.70
CA THR A 174 -7.87 15.68 7.77
C THR A 174 -6.52 16.21 7.31
N ASN A 175 -6.49 17.45 6.78
CA ASN A 175 -5.33 17.99 6.09
C ASN A 175 -4.84 17.06 4.97
N GLY A 176 -5.79 16.54 4.19
CA GLY A 176 -5.50 15.61 3.09
C GLY A 176 -4.98 14.24 3.51
N TRP A 177 -5.16 13.83 4.77
CA TRP A 177 -4.79 12.50 5.21
C TRP A 177 -5.87 11.48 4.86
N ASP A 178 -5.53 10.49 4.05
CA ASP A 178 -6.46 9.57 3.40
C ASP A 178 -6.97 8.42 4.30
N GLN A 179 -6.31 8.13 5.41
CA GLN A 179 -6.63 6.97 6.26
C GLN A 179 -7.99 7.09 6.98
N VAL A 180 -8.40 8.32 7.31
CA VAL A 180 -9.70 8.58 7.93
C VAL A 180 -10.83 8.24 6.97
N SER A 181 -10.75 8.71 5.73
CA SER A 181 -11.70 8.41 4.67
C SER A 181 -11.69 6.93 4.28
N LEU A 182 -10.52 6.28 4.31
CA LEU A 182 -10.39 4.84 4.10
C LEU A 182 -11.20 4.05 5.12
N ARG A 183 -11.09 4.38 6.41
CA ARG A 183 -11.85 3.72 7.47
C ARG A 183 -13.36 3.93 7.34
N ILE A 184 -13.80 5.16 7.02
CA ILE A 184 -15.22 5.47 6.81
C ILE A 184 -15.78 4.66 5.64
N SER A 185 -15.06 4.61 4.51
CA SER A 185 -15.53 3.91 3.32
C SER A 185 -15.57 2.40 3.50
N LEU A 186 -14.61 1.80 4.19
CA LEU A 186 -14.67 0.39 4.56
C LEU A 186 -15.88 0.06 5.43
N TRP A 187 -16.20 0.94 6.40
CA TRP A 187 -17.36 0.76 7.27
C TRP A 187 -18.70 0.91 6.55
N LYS A 188 -18.78 1.82 5.57
CA LYS A 188 -20.01 2.16 4.84
C LYS A 188 -20.24 1.28 3.61
N SER A 189 -19.24 0.55 3.13
CA SER A 189 -19.34 -0.35 1.98
C SER A 189 -19.66 -1.79 2.39
N ASN A 190 -20.03 -2.61 1.39
CA ASN A 190 -20.31 -4.02 1.57
C ASN A 190 -19.14 -4.94 1.18
N VAL A 191 -17.91 -4.44 1.17
CA VAL A 191 -16.73 -5.25 0.84
C VAL A 191 -16.45 -6.29 1.92
N SER A 192 -16.10 -7.50 1.51
CA SER A 192 -15.52 -8.49 2.41
C SER A 192 -14.05 -8.15 2.66
N LEU A 193 -13.74 -7.75 3.89
CA LEU A 193 -12.42 -7.29 4.31
C LEU A 193 -11.63 -8.41 4.97
N TYR A 194 -10.41 -8.65 4.49
CA TYR A 194 -9.42 -9.49 5.14
C TYR A 194 -8.33 -8.65 5.81
N HIS A 195 -8.05 -8.95 7.07
CA HIS A 195 -6.94 -8.34 7.78
C HIS A 195 -5.69 -9.21 7.65
N MET A 196 -4.77 -8.78 6.80
CA MET A 196 -3.47 -9.43 6.66
C MET A 196 -2.65 -9.33 7.95
N PRO A 197 -1.80 -10.31 8.25
CA PRO A 197 -0.80 -10.22 9.31
C PRO A 197 0.09 -8.97 9.16
N PHE A 198 0.61 -8.46 10.27
CA PHE A 198 1.36 -7.20 10.27
C PHE A 198 2.69 -7.28 9.50
N GLU A 199 3.23 -8.48 9.25
CA GLU A 199 4.42 -8.74 8.45
C GLU A 199 4.32 -8.23 7.00
N TYR A 200 3.08 -8.06 6.52
CA TYR A 200 2.81 -7.48 5.20
C TYR A 200 2.83 -5.94 5.19
N ASN A 201 3.03 -5.30 6.34
CA ASN A 201 3.14 -3.84 6.39
C ASN A 201 3.82 -3.37 7.69
N ILE A 202 5.12 -3.62 7.80
CA ILE A 202 5.91 -3.29 8.98
C ILE A 202 6.34 -1.84 8.90
N ARG A 203 5.70 -0.98 9.71
CA ARG A 203 5.82 0.47 9.60
C ARG A 203 6.71 1.13 10.64
N SER A 204 6.86 0.54 11.81
CA SER A 204 7.56 1.19 12.92
C SER A 204 8.70 0.36 13.44
N LYS A 205 9.68 1.04 14.07
CA LYS A 205 10.75 0.42 14.82
C LYS A 205 10.23 -0.58 15.86
N ALA A 206 9.20 -0.20 16.62
CA ALA A 206 8.58 -1.08 17.61
C ALA A 206 8.01 -2.38 17.00
N ASN A 207 7.49 -2.34 15.79
CA ASN A 207 7.02 -3.54 15.09
C ASN A 207 8.17 -4.41 14.62
N ARG A 208 9.30 -3.81 14.19
CA ARG A 208 10.52 -4.55 13.83
C ARG A 208 11.13 -5.24 15.06
N GLU A 209 11.25 -4.53 16.17
CA GLU A 209 11.72 -5.08 17.47
C GLU A 209 10.85 -6.23 17.95
N LYS A 210 9.53 -6.11 17.80
CA LYS A 210 8.60 -7.18 18.14
C LYS A 210 8.83 -8.42 17.29
N GLN A 211 9.11 -8.26 16.01
CA GLN A 211 9.45 -9.38 15.12
C GLN A 211 10.74 -10.07 15.53
N ASP A 212 11.80 -9.31 15.85
CA ASP A 212 13.07 -9.88 16.30
C ASP A 212 12.88 -10.71 17.57
N ARG A 213 12.06 -10.22 18.50
CA ARG A 213 11.70 -10.96 19.73
C ARG A 213 10.98 -12.28 19.39
N PHE A 214 9.98 -12.25 18.54
CA PHE A 214 9.25 -13.45 18.12
C PHE A 214 10.10 -14.42 17.31
N LYS A 215 11.04 -13.92 16.50
CA LYS A 215 12.02 -14.72 15.78
C LYS A 215 12.87 -15.55 16.76
N HIS A 216 13.32 -14.96 17.86
CA HIS A 216 14.04 -15.66 18.92
C HIS A 216 13.16 -16.69 19.66
N GLU A 217 11.90 -16.36 19.88
CA GLU A 217 11.00 -17.17 20.68
C GLU A 217 10.39 -18.33 19.90
N PHE A 218 10.08 -18.15 18.61
CA PHE A 218 9.34 -19.11 17.78
C PHE A 218 10.09 -19.58 16.52
N GLY A 219 11.30 -19.12 16.29
CA GLY A 219 12.16 -19.47 15.16
C GLY A 219 12.02 -18.53 13.95
N GLU A 220 13.02 -18.61 13.08
CA GLU A 220 13.21 -17.66 11.97
C GLU A 220 12.07 -17.59 10.93
N GLN A 221 11.24 -18.61 10.84
CA GLN A 221 10.12 -18.67 9.91
C GLN A 221 8.89 -17.92 10.41
N HIS A 222 8.78 -17.73 11.72
CA HIS A 222 7.64 -17.07 12.32
C HIS A 222 7.74 -15.56 12.20
N MET A 223 6.65 -14.93 11.76
CA MET A 223 6.50 -13.48 11.63
C MET A 223 7.62 -12.82 10.80
N ALA A 224 8.19 -13.58 9.85
CA ALA A 224 9.25 -13.05 8.98
C ALA A 224 8.72 -11.88 8.13
N PRO A 225 9.44 -10.75 8.08
CA PRO A 225 9.04 -9.59 7.30
C PRO A 225 8.71 -9.96 5.86
N ARG A 226 7.57 -9.49 5.37
CA ARG A 226 7.17 -9.57 3.96
C ARG A 226 7.37 -8.23 3.28
N ILE A 227 6.90 -7.17 3.92
CA ILE A 227 7.00 -5.80 3.41
C ILE A 227 7.38 -4.86 4.55
N TYR A 228 8.48 -4.15 4.38
CA TYR A 228 8.82 -2.97 5.19
C TYR A 228 8.18 -1.73 4.55
N HIS A 229 7.53 -0.89 5.36
CA HIS A 229 6.94 0.37 4.94
C HIS A 229 7.60 1.51 5.76
N MET A 230 8.42 2.32 5.09
CA MET A 230 9.46 3.12 5.74
C MET A 230 9.03 4.51 6.22
N HIS A 231 7.80 4.93 5.93
CA HIS A 231 7.30 6.30 6.14
C HIS A 231 7.52 6.87 7.55
N TYR A 232 7.54 6.03 8.57
CA TYR A 232 7.70 6.46 9.98
C TYR A 232 9.11 6.29 10.53
N ASP A 233 10.09 6.02 9.68
CA ASP A 233 11.49 5.97 10.05
C ASP A 233 12.26 7.10 9.36
N PRO A 234 12.47 8.26 10.02
CA PRO A 234 13.13 9.40 9.39
C PRO A 234 14.56 9.14 8.97
N GLU A 235 15.24 8.17 9.57
CA GLU A 235 16.62 7.83 9.22
C GLU A 235 16.66 6.92 8.00
N VAL A 236 15.82 5.90 7.96
CA VAL A 236 15.69 5.01 6.80
C VAL A 236 15.07 5.76 5.63
N HIS A 237 14.03 6.54 5.86
CA HIS A 237 13.41 7.34 4.81
C HIS A 237 14.41 8.33 4.18
N ARG A 238 15.24 9.01 4.98
CA ARG A 238 16.36 9.83 4.46
C ARG A 238 17.44 8.99 3.80
N GLY A 239 17.65 7.75 4.24
CA GLY A 239 18.56 6.79 3.65
C GLY A 239 18.14 6.36 2.26
N ILE A 240 16.85 6.08 2.02
CA ILE A 240 16.29 5.72 0.71
C ILE A 240 16.67 6.76 -0.37
N PHE A 241 16.68 8.04 -0.04
CA PHE A 241 17.08 9.09 -0.99
C PHE A 241 18.58 9.16 -1.28
N LYS A 242 19.41 8.61 -0.41
CA LYS A 242 20.88 8.66 -0.51
C LYS A 242 21.49 7.36 -1.02
N ILE A 243 20.76 6.24 -0.84
CA ILE A 243 21.23 4.91 -1.17
C ILE A 243 20.56 4.47 -2.47
N ASP A 244 21.36 4.31 -3.51
CA ASP A 244 20.91 3.80 -4.81
C ASP A 244 21.06 2.26 -4.89
N ASP A 245 21.79 1.67 -3.95
CA ASP A 245 22.02 0.24 -3.83
C ASP A 245 21.01 -0.41 -2.90
N LEU A 246 20.26 -1.41 -3.43
CA LEU A 246 19.23 -2.10 -2.67
C LEU A 246 19.82 -2.95 -1.55
N ASP A 247 21.00 -3.54 -1.72
CA ASP A 247 21.66 -4.37 -0.69
C ASP A 247 22.13 -3.51 0.49
N GLU A 248 22.62 -2.29 0.22
CA GLU A 248 22.94 -1.33 1.28
C GLU A 248 21.67 -0.89 2.03
N LEU A 249 20.59 -0.65 1.30
CA LEU A 249 19.31 -0.29 1.90
C LEU A 249 18.76 -1.41 2.78
N GLU A 250 18.77 -2.64 2.31
CA GLU A 250 18.33 -3.80 3.10
C GLU A 250 19.19 -4.00 4.35
N LYS A 251 20.52 -3.86 4.23
CA LYS A 251 21.44 -3.89 5.40
C LYS A 251 21.12 -2.78 6.40
N LEU A 252 20.79 -1.57 5.94
CA LEU A 252 20.42 -0.46 6.82
C LEU A 252 19.10 -0.77 7.56
N ILE A 253 18.10 -1.30 6.87
CA ILE A 253 16.83 -1.70 7.45
C ILE A 253 17.03 -2.79 8.51
N ILE A 254 17.80 -3.84 8.19
CA ILE A 254 18.12 -4.94 9.11
C ILE A 254 18.92 -4.42 10.31
N LYS A 255 19.96 -3.61 10.06
CA LYS A 255 20.78 -3.03 11.14
C LYS A 255 19.95 -2.19 12.10
N GLN A 256 18.99 -1.43 11.61
CA GLN A 256 18.10 -0.64 12.47
C GLN A 256 17.04 -1.48 13.19
N SER A 257 16.74 -2.70 12.71
CA SER A 257 15.87 -3.64 13.42
C SER A 257 16.60 -4.42 14.53
N VAL A 258 17.92 -4.49 14.48
CA VAL A 258 18.75 -5.27 15.43
C VAL A 258 19.19 -4.44 16.65
N TRP A 259 18.98 -3.13 16.66
CA TRP A 259 19.52 -2.23 17.68
C TRP A 259 18.46 -1.79 18.69
N TYR A 260 17.83 -2.74 19.39
CA TYR A 260 17.22 -2.44 20.71
C TYR A 260 16.73 -3.72 21.40
#